data_20800b0e16f7c0907c9ca30d0a936554
#
_entry.id   20800b0e16f7c0907c9ca30d0a936554
#
_cell.length_a   1.000
_cell.length_b   1.000
_cell.length_c   1.000
_cell.angle_alpha   90.00
_cell.angle_beta   90.00
_cell.angle_gamma   90.00
#
_symmetry.space_group_name_H-M   'P 1'
#
loop_
_entity.id
_entity.type
_entity.pdbx_description
1 polymer ?
#
loop_
_entity_poly.entity_id
_entity_poly.type
_entity_poly.pdbx_seq_one_letter_code
_entity_poly.pdbx_strand_id
1 'polypeptide(L)'
;LLSSRWLVSFILVFALAPALFAHEIGIPHEEYDDANVGEQFLNRALTLLIVASIIVLVCTVIALTFHERLGPVINWILFLGIAIPVVVATVYSAGSTIYLNQLAETRGPVHWHADFEIWVCDKSLDISDPTGLMNRIGTPVLHEHNDNRIHVEGVPIRKRDASLGRFFHVIGGILTSNTLGVPTQHGHIIANNGERCPDGQQGIVQVFRWTVQDRQLVQHKLGAFPHYVLAPESMVPPGDCLIIEFGPERQSTNHLCASYRAALNRGEIYGS
;
A
#
# COMPACT_ATOMS: atom_id res chain seq x y z
N LEU A 1 -6.98 -11.97 -51.91
CA LEU A 1 -5.77 -11.13 -52.01
C LEU A 1 -5.97 -9.82 -51.23
N LEU A 2 -5.92 -9.89 -49.91
CA LEU A 2 -5.84 -8.69 -49.06
C LEU A 2 -4.35 -8.31 -48.93
N SER A 3 -4.02 -7.10 -49.35
CA SER A 3 -2.68 -6.60 -49.43
C SER A 3 -2.01 -6.48 -48.05
N SER A 4 -0.76 -6.95 -48.00
CA SER A 4 0.11 -6.98 -46.80
C SER A 4 0.43 -5.61 -46.16
N ARG A 5 -0.18 -4.53 -46.63
CA ARG A 5 0.10 -3.16 -46.16
C ARG A 5 -0.69 -2.74 -44.91
N TRP A 6 -1.77 -3.46 -44.56
CA TRP A 6 -2.60 -3.12 -43.37
C TRP A 6 -2.13 -3.76 -42.06
N LEU A 7 -1.28 -4.81 -42.14
CA LEU A 7 -0.75 -5.50 -40.95
C LEU A 7 0.38 -4.73 -40.25
N VAL A 8 1.11 -3.88 -40.98
CA VAL A 8 2.21 -3.12 -40.40
C VAL A 8 1.75 -1.86 -39.67
N SER A 9 0.60 -1.29 -40.04
CA SER A 9 0.06 -0.08 -39.39
C SER A 9 -0.59 -0.35 -38.02
N PHE A 10 -0.99 -1.59 -37.72
CA PHE A 10 -1.63 -1.92 -36.43
C PHE A 10 -0.62 -2.14 -35.30
N ILE A 11 0.64 -2.42 -35.61
CA ILE A 11 1.71 -2.71 -34.62
C ILE A 11 2.31 -1.42 -34.05
N LEU A 12 2.16 -0.28 -34.73
CA LEU A 12 2.82 0.98 -34.32
C LEU A 12 1.98 1.86 -33.37
N VAL A 13 0.71 1.56 -33.15
CA VAL A 13 -0.19 2.41 -32.34
C VAL A 13 -0.19 2.06 -30.86
N PHE A 14 0.31 0.90 -30.44
CA PHE A 14 0.32 0.47 -29.04
C PHE A 14 1.63 0.70 -28.27
N ALA A 15 2.63 1.34 -28.89
CA ALA A 15 3.94 1.54 -28.28
C ALA A 15 4.11 2.92 -27.58
N LEU A 16 3.10 3.78 -27.57
CA LEU A 16 3.21 5.15 -27.04
C LEU A 16 2.04 5.47 -26.09
N ALA A 17 2.18 5.16 -24.80
CA ALA A 17 1.66 5.88 -23.65
C ALA A 17 1.65 4.97 -22.40
N PRO A 18 1.76 5.45 -21.17
CA PRO A 18 1.88 6.84 -20.76
C PRO A 18 3.01 7.10 -19.75
N ALA A 19 3.77 8.11 -20.02
CA ALA A 19 4.47 8.80 -18.94
C ALA A 19 3.74 10.14 -18.78
N LEU A 20 2.81 10.27 -17.86
CA LEU A 20 2.28 11.57 -17.44
C LEU A 20 1.52 11.44 -16.10
N PHE A 21 1.94 12.36 -15.19
CA PHE A 21 1.33 12.76 -13.92
C PHE A 21 1.76 12.02 -12.66
N ALA A 22 2.93 12.43 -12.14
CA ALA A 22 3.12 12.64 -10.71
C ALA A 22 3.43 14.13 -10.51
N HIS A 23 2.50 14.86 -9.91
CA HIS A 23 2.74 16.21 -9.46
C HIS A 23 3.37 16.10 -8.06
N GLU A 24 4.69 16.29 -7.99
CA GLU A 24 5.44 16.30 -6.74
C GLU A 24 5.10 17.57 -5.94
N ILE A 25 4.42 17.36 -4.81
CA ILE A 25 4.44 18.32 -3.70
C ILE A 25 5.71 18.01 -2.93
N GLY A 26 6.67 18.97 -2.94
CA GLY A 26 8.00 18.81 -2.35
C GLY A 26 7.96 18.58 -0.83
N ILE A 27 8.08 17.33 -0.43
CA ILE A 27 8.34 16.87 0.94
C ILE A 27 9.74 16.27 0.94
N PRO A 28 10.56 16.43 2.02
CA PRO A 28 11.91 15.88 2.04
C PRO A 28 11.90 14.36 1.85
N HIS A 29 12.43 13.89 0.74
CA HIS A 29 12.36 12.51 0.27
C HIS A 29 13.37 11.55 0.89
N GLU A 30 14.31 12.01 1.73
CA GLU A 30 15.49 11.20 2.09
C GLU A 30 15.22 9.99 3.02
N GLU A 31 14.12 9.96 3.78
CA GLU A 31 13.90 8.90 4.79
C GLU A 31 13.16 7.66 4.26
N TYR A 32 12.51 7.73 3.09
CA TYR A 32 11.63 6.67 2.57
C TYR A 32 11.99 6.09 1.20
N ASP A 33 13.13 6.48 0.64
CA ASP A 33 13.52 6.13 -0.74
C ASP A 33 13.76 4.63 -0.95
N ASP A 34 14.16 3.92 0.10
CA ASP A 34 14.41 2.48 0.05
C ASP A 34 13.14 1.60 0.01
N ALA A 35 11.98 2.15 0.37
CA ALA A 35 10.70 1.42 0.32
C ALA A 35 10.25 1.09 -1.11
N ASN A 36 10.91 1.69 -2.11
CA ASN A 36 10.55 1.57 -3.53
C ASN A 36 11.12 0.29 -4.22
N VAL A 37 11.98 -0.47 -3.55
CA VAL A 37 12.64 -1.66 -4.15
C VAL A 37 11.61 -2.70 -4.56
N GLY A 38 10.65 -3.01 -3.68
CA GLY A 38 9.59 -3.99 -3.98
C GLY A 38 8.72 -3.57 -5.16
N GLU A 39 8.35 -2.29 -5.23
CA GLU A 39 7.57 -1.72 -6.35
C GLU A 39 8.36 -1.74 -7.66
N GLN A 40 9.65 -1.49 -7.64
CA GLN A 40 10.50 -1.58 -8.83
C GLN A 40 10.54 -3.01 -9.38
N PHE A 41 10.69 -4.03 -8.52
CA PHE A 41 10.62 -5.43 -8.94
C PHE A 41 9.26 -5.79 -9.51
N LEU A 42 8.17 -5.35 -8.86
CA LEU A 42 6.80 -5.57 -9.33
C LEU A 42 6.58 -4.94 -10.71
N ASN A 43 6.94 -3.69 -10.90
CA ASN A 43 6.77 -2.97 -12.17
C ASN A 43 7.57 -3.63 -13.31
N ARG A 44 8.80 -4.09 -13.03
CA ARG A 44 9.59 -4.84 -14.01
C ARG A 44 8.97 -6.21 -14.34
N ALA A 45 8.47 -6.93 -13.32
CA ALA A 45 7.78 -8.20 -13.53
C ALA A 45 6.52 -8.02 -14.39
N LEU A 46 5.69 -7.01 -14.10
CA LEU A 46 4.51 -6.67 -14.89
C LEU A 46 4.87 -6.31 -16.34
N THR A 47 5.91 -5.51 -16.54
CA THR A 47 6.41 -5.16 -17.88
C THR A 47 6.84 -6.40 -18.65
N LEU A 48 7.62 -7.29 -18.03
CA LEU A 48 8.04 -8.55 -18.66
C LEU A 48 6.85 -9.46 -19.00
N LEU A 49 5.85 -9.56 -18.12
CA LEU A 49 4.63 -10.32 -18.36
C LEU A 49 3.82 -9.76 -19.53
N ILE A 50 3.66 -8.43 -19.62
CA ILE A 50 2.95 -7.78 -20.73
C ILE A 50 3.68 -8.04 -22.04
N VAL A 51 5.00 -7.83 -22.09
CA VAL A 51 5.81 -8.06 -23.29
C VAL A 51 5.76 -9.53 -23.72
N ALA A 52 5.92 -10.46 -22.77
CA ALA A 52 5.81 -11.89 -23.02
C ALA A 52 4.44 -12.26 -23.59
N SER A 53 3.36 -11.73 -23.00
CA SER A 53 1.98 -11.98 -23.46
C SER A 53 1.74 -11.50 -24.89
N ILE A 54 2.27 -10.32 -25.26
CA ILE A 54 2.17 -9.79 -26.61
C ILE A 54 2.93 -10.69 -27.60
N ILE A 55 4.15 -11.12 -27.27
CA ILE A 55 4.94 -12.00 -28.13
C ILE A 55 4.24 -13.35 -28.32
N VAL A 56 3.73 -13.95 -27.23
CA VAL A 56 2.97 -15.20 -27.27
C VAL A 56 1.75 -15.07 -28.15
N LEU A 57 0.97 -13.98 -27.99
CA LEU A 57 -0.20 -13.72 -28.81
C LEU A 57 0.15 -13.63 -30.30
N VAL A 58 1.18 -12.86 -30.64
CA VAL A 58 1.63 -12.69 -32.04
C VAL A 58 2.08 -14.03 -32.62
N CYS A 59 2.94 -14.79 -31.91
CA CYS A 59 3.39 -16.10 -32.35
C CYS A 59 2.23 -17.08 -32.55
N THR A 60 1.25 -17.07 -31.64
CA THR A 60 0.05 -17.93 -31.71
C THR A 60 -0.81 -17.55 -32.92
N VAL A 61 -1.07 -16.26 -33.14
CA VAL A 61 -1.85 -15.80 -34.32
C VAL A 61 -1.16 -16.21 -35.61
N ILE A 62 0.18 -16.06 -35.72
CA ILE A 62 0.95 -16.49 -36.91
C ILE A 62 0.83 -18.01 -37.08
N ALA A 63 1.01 -18.77 -36.01
CA ALA A 63 0.92 -20.22 -36.06
C ALA A 63 -0.47 -20.70 -36.54
N LEU A 64 -1.55 -20.13 -35.99
CA LEU A 64 -2.93 -20.50 -36.35
C LEU A 64 -3.30 -20.08 -37.78
N THR A 65 -2.87 -18.88 -38.20
CA THR A 65 -3.25 -18.34 -39.52
C THR A 65 -2.51 -19.04 -40.66
N PHE A 66 -1.28 -19.44 -40.44
CA PHE A 66 -0.41 -19.98 -41.50
C PHE A 66 -0.03 -21.45 -41.30
N HIS A 67 -0.66 -22.17 -40.41
CA HIS A 67 -0.29 -23.54 -39.99
C HIS A 67 -0.02 -24.50 -41.14
N GLU A 68 -0.78 -24.41 -42.26
CA GLU A 68 -0.58 -25.27 -43.44
C GLU A 68 0.66 -24.91 -44.27
N ARG A 69 1.19 -23.70 -44.09
CA ARG A 69 2.31 -23.15 -44.90
C ARG A 69 3.64 -23.09 -44.16
N LEU A 70 3.62 -23.39 -42.83
CA LEU A 70 4.81 -23.28 -42.00
C LEU A 70 5.68 -24.55 -42.15
N GLY A 71 6.94 -24.33 -42.50
CA GLY A 71 7.92 -25.41 -42.48
C GLY A 71 8.46 -25.67 -41.04
N PRO A 72 9.15 -26.80 -40.82
CA PRO A 72 9.62 -27.19 -39.51
C PRO A 72 10.53 -26.15 -38.83
N VAL A 73 11.32 -25.43 -39.56
CA VAL A 73 12.20 -24.37 -39.01
C VAL A 73 11.37 -23.23 -38.43
N ILE A 74 10.33 -22.77 -39.13
CA ILE A 74 9.48 -21.69 -38.67
C ILE A 74 8.69 -22.14 -37.44
N ASN A 75 8.21 -23.38 -37.37
CA ASN A 75 7.55 -23.92 -36.20
C ASN A 75 8.47 -23.92 -34.97
N TRP A 76 9.75 -24.25 -35.14
CA TRP A 76 10.72 -24.13 -34.04
C TRP A 76 10.98 -22.68 -33.63
N ILE A 77 11.03 -21.73 -34.56
CA ILE A 77 11.18 -20.31 -34.27
C ILE A 77 9.97 -19.81 -33.47
N LEU A 78 8.74 -20.17 -33.86
CA LEU A 78 7.53 -19.80 -33.14
C LEU A 78 7.46 -20.46 -31.76
N PHE A 79 7.86 -21.73 -31.64
CA PHE A 79 7.96 -22.42 -30.35
C PHE A 79 8.93 -21.71 -29.40
N LEU A 80 10.13 -21.37 -29.87
CA LEU A 80 11.11 -20.63 -29.08
C LEU A 80 10.64 -19.20 -28.77
N GLY A 81 9.94 -18.56 -29.71
CA GLY A 81 9.30 -17.25 -29.52
C GLY A 81 8.23 -17.25 -28.45
N ILE A 82 7.59 -18.39 -28.18
CA ILE A 82 6.66 -18.57 -27.06
C ILE A 82 7.41 -18.97 -25.77
N ALA A 83 8.26 -19.99 -25.87
CA ALA A 83 8.89 -20.60 -24.71
C ALA A 83 9.86 -19.65 -23.99
N ILE A 84 10.71 -18.92 -24.71
CA ILE A 84 11.73 -18.05 -24.13
C ILE A 84 11.12 -16.92 -23.31
N PRO A 85 10.18 -16.11 -23.81
CA PRO A 85 9.58 -15.02 -23.03
C PRO A 85 8.85 -15.54 -21.79
N VAL A 86 8.15 -16.67 -21.89
CA VAL A 86 7.46 -17.28 -20.75
C VAL A 86 8.46 -17.71 -19.68
N VAL A 87 9.54 -18.41 -20.06
CA VAL A 87 10.57 -18.84 -19.11
C VAL A 87 11.24 -17.62 -18.46
N VAL A 88 11.62 -16.60 -19.25
CA VAL A 88 12.24 -15.38 -18.71
C VAL A 88 11.34 -14.67 -17.71
N ALA A 89 10.05 -14.46 -18.04
CA ALA A 89 9.11 -13.81 -17.16
C ALA A 89 8.88 -14.63 -15.87
N THR A 90 8.78 -15.96 -15.99
CA THR A 90 8.59 -16.86 -14.84
C THR A 90 9.82 -16.87 -13.92
N VAL A 91 11.02 -17.02 -14.49
CA VAL A 91 12.27 -17.03 -13.70
C VAL A 91 12.49 -15.69 -13.02
N TYR A 92 12.23 -14.58 -13.71
CA TYR A 92 12.34 -13.26 -13.13
C TYR A 92 11.33 -13.08 -11.96
N SER A 93 10.06 -13.42 -12.16
CA SER A 93 9.02 -13.26 -11.13
C SER A 93 9.30 -14.13 -9.90
N ALA A 94 9.64 -15.41 -10.10
CA ALA A 94 9.97 -16.31 -9.00
C ALA A 94 11.28 -15.88 -8.30
N GLY A 95 12.31 -15.56 -9.07
CA GLY A 95 13.61 -15.12 -8.52
C GLY A 95 13.52 -13.82 -7.74
N SER A 96 12.78 -12.83 -8.25
CA SER A 96 12.55 -11.57 -7.53
C SER A 96 11.77 -11.76 -6.24
N THR A 97 10.74 -12.62 -6.24
CA THR A 97 9.99 -12.95 -5.03
C THR A 97 10.89 -13.60 -3.97
N ILE A 98 11.69 -14.60 -4.35
CA ILE A 98 12.64 -15.26 -3.43
C ILE A 98 13.65 -14.24 -2.90
N TYR A 99 14.21 -13.40 -3.78
CA TYR A 99 15.18 -12.38 -3.41
C TYR A 99 14.61 -11.37 -2.41
N LEU A 100 13.41 -10.82 -2.68
CA LEU A 100 12.73 -9.89 -1.79
C LEU A 100 12.44 -10.52 -0.42
N ASN A 101 11.98 -11.78 -0.38
CA ASN A 101 11.74 -12.49 0.87
C ASN A 101 13.02 -12.68 1.70
N GLN A 102 14.16 -12.91 1.04
CA GLN A 102 15.46 -13.04 1.74
C GLN A 102 16.01 -11.69 2.21
N LEU A 103 15.74 -10.62 1.45
CA LEU A 103 16.18 -9.27 1.80
C LEU A 103 15.35 -8.67 2.94
N ALA A 104 14.08 -9.04 3.05
CA ALA A 104 13.16 -8.47 4.02
C ALA A 104 13.52 -8.85 5.46
N GLU A 105 13.46 -7.86 6.35
CA GLU A 105 13.61 -8.08 7.80
C GLU A 105 12.52 -9.00 8.37
N THR A 106 11.35 -9.05 7.72
CA THR A 106 10.25 -9.96 8.05
C THR A 106 10.49 -11.39 7.57
N ARG A 107 11.51 -11.63 6.73
CA ARG A 107 11.85 -12.92 6.12
C ARG A 107 10.72 -13.55 5.31
N GLY A 108 9.82 -12.72 4.78
CA GLY A 108 8.70 -13.18 3.97
C GLY A 108 7.50 -12.23 4.03
N PRO A 109 6.43 -12.59 3.32
CA PRO A 109 5.23 -11.79 3.29
C PRO A 109 4.54 -11.78 4.67
N VAL A 110 3.96 -10.64 4.99
CA VAL A 110 3.16 -10.43 6.20
C VAL A 110 1.73 -10.07 5.82
N HIS A 111 0.81 -10.24 6.79
CA HIS A 111 -0.56 -9.78 6.69
C HIS A 111 -0.95 -9.25 8.08
N TRP A 112 -0.63 -7.99 8.31
CA TRP A 112 -0.86 -7.31 9.59
C TRP A 112 -1.96 -6.27 9.45
N HIS A 113 -2.69 -6.04 10.52
CA HIS A 113 -3.72 -5.02 10.59
C HIS A 113 -3.55 -4.15 11.83
N ALA A 114 -3.90 -2.88 11.69
CA ALA A 114 -4.09 -1.99 12.82
C ALA A 114 -5.31 -1.11 12.54
N ASP A 115 -6.29 -1.13 13.42
CA ASP A 115 -7.40 -0.19 13.32
C ASP A 115 -6.95 1.20 13.75
N PHE A 116 -7.55 2.24 13.20
CA PHE A 116 -7.21 3.60 13.59
C PHE A 116 -8.42 4.53 13.59
N GLU A 117 -8.33 5.59 14.37
CA GLU A 117 -9.23 6.75 14.29
C GLU A 117 -8.37 8.03 14.37
N ILE A 118 -8.80 9.06 13.66
CA ILE A 118 -8.15 10.37 13.65
C ILE A 118 -9.09 11.40 14.25
N TRP A 119 -8.58 12.19 15.18
CA TRP A 119 -9.33 13.22 15.89
C TRP A 119 -8.60 14.55 15.87
N VAL A 120 -9.27 15.61 15.46
CA VAL A 120 -8.73 16.97 15.49
C VAL A 120 -9.67 17.86 16.31
N CYS A 121 -9.18 18.35 17.46
CA CYS A 121 -9.97 19.12 18.39
C CYS A 121 -11.31 18.47 18.75
N ASP A 122 -11.26 17.20 19.16
CA ASP A 122 -12.39 16.34 19.49
C ASP A 122 -13.42 16.12 18.36
N LYS A 123 -13.03 16.40 17.10
CA LYS A 123 -13.81 16.04 15.92
C LYS A 123 -13.15 14.89 15.20
N SER A 124 -13.90 13.82 14.97
CA SER A 124 -13.44 12.70 14.14
C SER A 124 -13.22 13.16 12.69
N LEU A 125 -12.12 12.75 12.13
CA LEU A 125 -11.80 12.93 10.70
C LEU A 125 -11.71 11.57 10.04
N ASP A 126 -12.26 11.53 8.84
CA ASP A 126 -12.11 10.39 7.94
C ASP A 126 -11.13 10.73 6.82
N ILE A 127 -10.33 9.76 6.41
CA ILE A 127 -9.44 9.91 5.26
C ILE A 127 -10.24 9.84 3.96
N SER A 128 -9.65 10.29 2.86
CA SER A 128 -10.30 10.21 1.54
C SER A 128 -10.61 8.75 1.19
N ASP A 129 -11.84 8.51 0.71
CA ASP A 129 -12.20 7.18 0.21
C ASP A 129 -11.36 6.77 -1.00
N PRO A 130 -11.03 5.49 -1.14
CA PRO A 130 -10.37 5.00 -2.31
C PRO A 130 -11.22 5.18 -3.56
N THR A 131 -10.59 5.65 -4.63
CA THR A 131 -11.22 5.79 -5.94
C THR A 131 -10.62 4.79 -6.92
N GLY A 132 -11.47 4.04 -7.64
CA GLY A 132 -11.05 3.12 -8.68
C GLY A 132 -11.24 1.65 -8.34
N LEU A 133 -10.85 0.80 -9.29
CA LEU A 133 -11.10 -0.65 -9.22
C LEU A 133 -10.37 -1.37 -8.10
N MET A 134 -9.25 -0.84 -7.64
CA MET A 134 -8.44 -1.47 -6.59
C MET A 134 -9.01 -1.25 -5.19
N ASN A 135 -9.96 -0.33 -5.03
CA ASN A 135 -10.61 0.01 -3.75
C ASN A 135 -9.61 0.15 -2.59
N ARG A 136 -8.51 0.90 -2.82
CA ARG A 136 -7.50 1.17 -1.80
C ARG A 136 -6.82 2.50 -2.01
N ILE A 137 -6.36 3.13 -0.94
CA ILE A 137 -5.40 4.24 -0.95
C ILE A 137 -4.09 3.77 -0.32
N GLY A 138 -2.98 4.26 -0.83
CA GLY A 138 -1.63 3.84 -0.44
C GLY A 138 -0.97 2.89 -1.47
N THR A 139 -0.01 2.11 -1.01
CA THR A 139 0.76 1.17 -1.83
C THR A 139 0.20 -0.26 -1.75
N PRO A 140 0.63 -1.20 -2.62
CA PRO A 140 0.26 -2.60 -2.46
C PRO A 140 0.63 -3.22 -1.11
N VAL A 141 1.68 -2.71 -0.46
CA VAL A 141 2.19 -3.25 0.81
C VAL A 141 1.57 -2.56 2.02
N LEU A 142 1.25 -1.26 1.92
CA LEU A 142 0.73 -0.46 3.02
C LEU A 142 -0.42 0.41 2.52
N HIS A 143 -1.64 0.10 2.93
CA HIS A 143 -2.85 0.71 2.37
C HIS A 143 -4.05 0.63 3.32
N GLU A 144 -5.16 1.22 2.86
CA GLU A 144 -6.46 1.25 3.51
C GLU A 144 -7.58 1.09 2.48
N HIS A 145 -8.72 0.46 2.86
CA HIS A 145 -9.86 0.11 2.00
C HIS A 145 -11.19 0.81 2.36
N ASN A 146 -11.16 1.95 3.03
CA ASN A 146 -12.33 2.62 3.61
C ASN A 146 -13.01 1.81 4.72
N ASP A 147 -12.19 1.18 5.56
CA ASP A 147 -12.63 0.40 6.71
C ASP A 147 -11.99 0.85 8.04
N ASN A 148 -11.30 2.00 8.02
CA ASN A 148 -10.55 2.55 9.16
C ASN A 148 -9.51 1.55 9.70
N ARG A 149 -8.91 0.78 8.79
CA ARG A 149 -7.90 -0.22 9.08
C ARG A 149 -6.70 -0.06 8.18
N ILE A 150 -5.53 -0.01 8.80
CA ILE A 150 -4.26 -0.05 8.10
C ILE A 150 -3.95 -1.51 7.78
N HIS A 151 -3.74 -1.81 6.51
CA HIS A 151 -3.32 -3.11 6.02
C HIS A 151 -1.83 -3.09 5.67
N VAL A 152 -1.06 -4.03 6.20
CA VAL A 152 0.31 -4.31 5.78
C VAL A 152 0.31 -5.68 5.14
N GLU A 153 0.36 -5.72 3.82
CA GLU A 153 0.26 -6.94 3.02
C GLU A 153 1.45 -7.11 2.10
N GLY A 154 2.05 -8.31 2.06
CA GLY A 154 3.21 -8.58 1.22
C GLY A 154 4.53 -8.47 1.97
N VAL A 155 5.58 -7.99 1.31
CA VAL A 155 6.96 -8.06 1.81
C VAL A 155 7.51 -6.65 2.11
N PRO A 156 7.32 -6.12 3.34
CA PRO A 156 8.02 -4.91 3.75
C PRO A 156 9.52 -5.24 3.90
N ILE A 157 10.37 -4.53 3.16
CA ILE A 157 11.81 -4.80 3.16
C ILE A 157 12.40 -4.49 4.53
N ARG A 158 12.04 -3.36 5.10
CA ARG A 158 12.43 -2.95 6.47
C ARG A 158 11.19 -2.83 7.33
N LYS A 159 11.30 -3.12 8.62
CA LYS A 159 10.19 -2.97 9.56
C LYS A 159 9.62 -1.56 9.57
N ARG A 160 10.46 -0.53 9.41
CA ARG A 160 10.03 0.87 9.30
C ARG A 160 9.11 1.16 8.11
N ASP A 161 9.14 0.31 7.07
CA ASP A 161 8.25 0.45 5.91
C ASP A 161 6.79 0.15 6.27
N ALA A 162 6.56 -0.48 7.43
CA ALA A 162 5.26 -0.70 8.05
C ALA A 162 5.03 0.22 9.26
N SER A 163 5.65 1.41 9.29
CA SER A 163 5.45 2.38 10.37
C SER A 163 4.23 3.26 10.14
N LEU A 164 3.72 3.83 11.23
CA LEU A 164 2.57 4.75 11.19
C LEU A 164 2.87 6.00 10.37
N GLY A 165 4.06 6.58 10.49
CA GLY A 165 4.48 7.72 9.67
C GLY A 165 4.54 7.37 8.18
N ARG A 166 5.03 6.15 7.85
CA ARG A 166 5.01 5.66 6.47
C ARG A 166 3.58 5.49 5.94
N PHE A 167 2.66 5.00 6.76
CA PHE A 167 1.24 4.91 6.37
C PHE A 167 0.70 6.28 5.95
N PHE A 168 0.86 7.30 6.80
CA PHE A 168 0.42 8.65 6.45
C PHE A 168 1.07 9.16 5.15
N HIS A 169 2.35 8.91 4.97
CA HIS A 169 3.04 9.32 3.74
C HIS A 169 2.44 8.66 2.47
N VAL A 170 2.18 7.35 2.49
CA VAL A 170 1.69 6.63 1.29
C VAL A 170 0.23 6.94 0.95
N ILE A 171 -0.57 7.39 1.93
CA ILE A 171 -1.94 7.87 1.67
C ILE A 171 -1.98 9.36 1.27
N GLY A 172 -0.82 10.01 1.16
CA GLY A 172 -0.72 11.45 0.83
C GLY A 172 -0.88 12.38 2.03
N GLY A 173 -0.80 11.86 3.25
CA GLY A 173 -0.84 12.61 4.51
C GLY A 173 0.54 12.93 5.07
N ILE A 174 0.56 13.51 6.27
CA ILE A 174 1.76 13.85 7.03
C ILE A 174 1.56 13.42 8.49
N LEU A 175 2.51 12.70 9.04
CA LEU A 175 2.56 12.44 10.48
C LEU A 175 3.99 12.59 10.97
N THR A 176 4.24 13.68 11.67
CA THR A 176 5.51 13.94 12.38
C THR A 176 5.23 14.16 13.86
N SER A 177 6.26 14.33 14.69
CA SER A 177 6.10 14.69 16.09
C SER A 177 5.37 16.04 16.30
N ASN A 178 5.31 16.90 15.26
CA ASN A 178 4.80 18.26 15.37
C ASN A 178 3.68 18.58 14.39
N THR A 179 3.41 17.75 13.40
CA THR A 179 2.44 18.01 12.35
C THR A 179 1.60 16.80 12.07
N LEU A 180 0.30 16.98 11.99
CA LEU A 180 -0.68 16.02 11.51
C LEU A 180 -1.32 16.59 10.23
N GLY A 181 -1.13 15.91 9.10
CA GLY A 181 -1.77 16.22 7.82
C GLY A 181 -2.63 15.03 7.38
N VAL A 182 -3.91 15.27 7.20
CA VAL A 182 -4.90 14.23 6.85
C VAL A 182 -5.51 14.55 5.48
N PRO A 183 -5.35 13.69 4.48
CA PRO A 183 -6.08 13.81 3.22
C PRO A 183 -7.54 13.41 3.46
N THR A 184 -8.47 14.32 3.22
CA THR A 184 -9.91 14.07 3.35
C THR A 184 -10.62 14.26 2.02
N GLN A 185 -11.88 13.85 1.91
CA GLN A 185 -12.70 14.06 0.71
C GLN A 185 -12.86 15.55 0.33
N HIS A 186 -12.64 16.45 1.30
CA HIS A 186 -12.79 17.91 1.11
C HIS A 186 -11.45 18.64 0.99
N GLY A 187 -10.34 17.92 0.88
CA GLY A 187 -8.98 18.45 0.85
C GLY A 187 -8.16 18.08 2.07
N HIS A 188 -6.94 18.61 2.16
CA HIS A 188 -6.05 18.33 3.28
C HIS A 188 -6.37 19.17 4.50
N ILE A 189 -6.47 18.54 5.66
CA ILE A 189 -6.50 19.19 6.97
C ILE A 189 -5.11 19.07 7.56
N ILE A 190 -4.49 20.20 7.88
CA ILE A 190 -3.15 20.26 8.49
C ILE A 190 -3.27 20.91 9.85
N ALA A 191 -2.69 20.30 10.87
CA ALA A 191 -2.63 20.81 12.24
C ALA A 191 -1.18 20.73 12.76
N ASN A 192 -0.66 21.86 13.30
CA ASN A 192 0.70 21.96 13.81
C ASN A 192 0.69 22.21 15.33
N ASN A 193 1.63 21.60 16.04
CA ASN A 193 1.77 21.82 17.48
C ASN A 193 1.79 23.33 17.82
N GLY A 194 1.01 23.72 18.81
CA GLY A 194 0.84 25.09 19.23
C GLY A 194 -0.34 25.85 18.57
N GLU A 195 -0.92 25.33 17.51
CA GLU A 195 -2.17 25.86 16.96
C GLU A 195 -3.32 25.68 17.98
N ARG A 196 -4.31 26.57 17.90
CA ARG A 196 -5.43 26.56 18.86
C ARG A 196 -6.63 25.82 18.29
N CYS A 197 -7.21 24.99 19.12
CA CYS A 197 -8.54 24.44 18.88
C CYS A 197 -9.63 25.52 18.99
N PRO A 198 -10.86 25.28 18.48
CA PRO A 198 -11.97 26.24 18.58
C PRO A 198 -12.35 26.63 20.02
N ASP A 199 -12.01 25.81 21.00
CA ASP A 199 -12.18 26.08 22.43
C ASP A 199 -11.10 26.99 23.03
N GLY A 200 -10.11 27.40 22.20
CA GLY A 200 -8.99 28.26 22.57
C GLY A 200 -7.78 27.52 23.18
N GLN A 201 -7.85 26.23 23.45
CA GLN A 201 -6.75 25.45 23.99
C GLN A 201 -5.70 25.18 22.89
N GLN A 202 -4.42 25.15 23.27
CA GLN A 202 -3.35 24.77 22.35
C GLN A 202 -3.36 23.28 22.11
N GLY A 203 -3.27 22.87 20.83
CA GLY A 203 -3.18 21.49 20.42
C GLY A 203 -1.74 21.01 20.24
N ILE A 204 -1.55 19.73 20.46
CA ILE A 204 -0.36 18.97 20.07
C ILE A 204 -0.77 17.69 19.35
N VAL A 205 0.10 17.20 18.48
CA VAL A 205 -0.05 15.87 17.89
C VAL A 205 0.33 14.83 18.92
N GLN A 206 -0.54 13.87 19.16
CA GLN A 206 -0.31 12.77 20.09
C GLN A 206 -1.00 11.51 19.58
N VAL A 207 -0.42 10.35 19.93
CA VAL A 207 -0.96 9.06 19.50
C VAL A 207 -1.07 8.13 20.70
N PHE A 208 -2.21 7.47 20.80
CA PHE A 208 -2.49 6.45 21.81
C PHE A 208 -2.72 5.12 21.13
N ARG A 209 -2.12 4.08 21.70
CA ARG A 209 -2.30 2.71 21.27
C ARG A 209 -3.09 1.94 22.32
N TRP A 210 -4.20 1.33 21.90
CA TRP A 210 -4.90 0.34 22.67
C TRP A 210 -4.49 -1.05 22.21
N THR A 211 -4.28 -1.94 23.16
CA THR A 211 -4.01 -3.36 22.95
C THR A 211 -4.88 -4.19 23.91
N VAL A 212 -4.96 -5.49 23.63
CA VAL A 212 -5.63 -6.44 24.50
C VAL A 212 -4.59 -7.31 25.18
N GLN A 213 -4.57 -7.32 26.51
CA GLN A 213 -3.74 -8.20 27.33
C GLN A 213 -4.66 -8.96 28.30
N ASP A 214 -4.66 -10.28 28.26
CA ASP A 214 -5.52 -11.13 29.08
C ASP A 214 -7.00 -10.73 29.02
N ARG A 215 -7.49 -10.38 27.83
CA ARG A 215 -8.83 -9.86 27.55
C ARG A 215 -9.12 -8.46 28.14
N GLN A 216 -8.17 -7.80 28.74
CA GLN A 216 -8.31 -6.43 29.24
C GLN A 216 -7.72 -5.42 28.25
N LEU A 217 -8.38 -4.28 28.15
CA LEU A 217 -7.87 -3.15 27.38
C LEU A 217 -6.72 -2.49 28.13
N VAL A 218 -5.62 -2.27 27.43
CA VAL A 218 -4.45 -1.54 27.93
C VAL A 218 -4.12 -0.41 26.98
N GLN A 219 -4.00 0.80 27.51
CA GLN A 219 -3.64 1.99 26.73
C GLN A 219 -2.21 2.42 26.98
N HIS A 220 -1.54 2.82 25.92
CA HIS A 220 -0.22 3.43 25.98
C HIS A 220 -0.17 4.69 25.13
N LYS A 221 0.34 5.79 25.67
CA LYS A 221 0.71 6.97 24.88
C LYS A 221 2.04 6.71 24.20
N LEU A 222 2.09 6.87 22.88
CA LEU A 222 3.30 6.62 22.09
C LEU A 222 4.16 7.89 22.03
N GLY A 223 5.46 7.78 22.37
CA GLY A 223 6.40 8.90 22.29
C GLY A 223 6.93 9.13 20.87
N ALA A 224 7.49 8.10 20.24
CA ALA A 224 8.04 8.16 18.89
C ALA A 224 7.05 7.60 17.86
N PHE A 225 5.81 8.08 17.88
CA PHE A 225 4.72 7.53 17.11
C PHE A 225 4.91 7.52 15.58
N PRO A 226 5.63 8.46 14.93
CA PRO A 226 5.86 8.35 13.49
C PRO A 226 6.67 7.10 13.11
N HIS A 227 7.56 6.65 14.01
CA HIS A 227 8.39 5.45 13.82
C HIS A 227 7.76 4.18 14.40
N TYR A 228 6.56 4.27 14.95
CA TYR A 228 5.86 3.13 15.49
C TYR A 228 5.58 2.13 14.37
N VAL A 229 6.18 0.94 14.46
CA VAL A 229 5.92 -0.16 13.53
C VAL A 229 4.64 -0.86 13.94
N LEU A 230 3.71 -1.02 13.01
CA LEU A 230 2.44 -1.69 13.25
C LEU A 230 2.68 -3.11 13.74
N ALA A 231 2.00 -3.48 14.83
CA ALA A 231 2.27 -4.75 15.48
C ALA A 231 1.70 -5.93 14.67
N PRO A 232 2.49 -7.02 14.52
CA PRO A 232 2.07 -8.18 13.76
C PRO A 232 1.06 -9.05 14.52
N GLU A 233 0.83 -8.78 15.81
CA GLU A 233 0.20 -9.71 16.72
C GLU A 233 -0.98 -9.08 17.46
N SER A 234 -2.16 -9.36 17.01
CA SER A 234 -3.36 -9.31 17.83
C SER A 234 -4.43 -10.13 17.14
N MET A 235 -4.95 -11.09 17.84
CA MET A 235 -5.93 -12.01 17.24
C MET A 235 -7.35 -11.50 17.37
N VAL A 236 -7.66 -10.66 18.39
CA VAL A 236 -9.02 -10.14 18.64
C VAL A 236 -8.94 -8.87 19.48
N PRO A 237 -9.37 -7.73 18.95
CA PRO A 237 -9.56 -7.42 17.54
C PRO A 237 -8.22 -7.52 16.79
N PRO A 238 -8.21 -7.61 15.46
CA PRO A 238 -6.98 -7.79 14.71
C PRO A 238 -6.10 -6.54 14.77
N GLY A 239 -4.84 -6.72 15.18
CA GLY A 239 -3.85 -5.65 15.27
C GLY A 239 -4.05 -4.71 16.47
N ASP A 240 -3.42 -3.55 16.43
CA ASP A 240 -3.58 -2.50 17.41
C ASP A 240 -4.80 -1.63 17.09
N CYS A 241 -5.29 -0.88 18.07
CA CYS A 241 -6.15 0.27 17.82
C CYS A 241 -5.34 1.55 18.08
N LEU A 242 -5.13 2.34 17.06
CA LEU A 242 -4.35 3.57 17.08
C LEU A 242 -5.27 4.78 17.06
N ILE A 243 -5.20 5.60 18.07
CA ILE A 243 -5.93 6.88 18.14
C ILE A 243 -4.93 8.01 17.89
N ILE A 244 -5.05 8.65 16.75
CA ILE A 244 -4.22 9.76 16.33
C ILE A 244 -4.98 11.05 16.64
N GLU A 245 -4.46 11.87 17.53
CA GLU A 245 -5.15 13.08 18.00
C GLU A 245 -4.30 14.33 17.78
N PHE A 246 -4.96 15.41 17.37
CA PHE A 246 -4.50 16.77 17.57
C PHE A 246 -5.46 17.50 18.52
N GLY A 247 -4.98 17.92 19.65
CA GLY A 247 -5.79 18.59 20.68
C GLY A 247 -4.97 18.89 21.92
N PRO A 248 -5.60 19.32 23.01
CA PRO A 248 -4.90 19.57 24.27
C PRO A 248 -4.11 18.34 24.72
N GLU A 249 -2.93 18.57 25.31
CA GLU A 249 -2.11 17.47 25.80
C GLU A 249 -2.84 16.63 26.84
N ARG A 250 -2.82 15.30 26.63
CA ARG A 250 -3.49 14.32 27.51
C ARG A 250 -2.52 13.19 27.85
N GLN A 251 -2.72 12.55 28.99
CA GLN A 251 -2.00 11.32 29.36
C GLN A 251 -2.72 10.06 28.84
N SER A 252 -4.03 10.17 28.63
CA SER A 252 -4.88 9.10 28.12
C SER A 252 -6.00 9.68 27.26
N THR A 253 -6.60 8.83 26.38
CA THR A 253 -7.75 9.19 25.58
C THR A 253 -8.94 8.27 25.90
N ASN A 254 -10.16 8.81 25.74
CA ASN A 254 -11.40 8.03 25.82
C ASN A 254 -11.84 7.49 24.44
N HIS A 255 -11.17 7.89 23.36
CA HIS A 255 -11.46 7.40 22.03
C HIS A 255 -10.96 5.95 21.88
N LEU A 256 -11.69 5.16 21.12
CA LEU A 256 -11.43 3.74 20.92
C LEU A 256 -11.95 3.34 19.54
N CYS A 257 -11.20 2.54 18.80
CA CYS A 257 -11.59 2.08 17.47
C CYS A 257 -12.92 1.30 17.47
N ALA A 258 -13.65 1.39 16.38
CA ALA A 258 -14.97 0.79 16.24
C ALA A 258 -14.97 -0.73 16.49
N SER A 259 -13.95 -1.46 15.99
CA SER A 259 -13.82 -2.90 16.21
C SER A 259 -13.64 -3.27 17.69
N TYR A 260 -12.86 -2.46 18.42
CA TYR A 260 -12.64 -2.63 19.85
C TYR A 260 -13.92 -2.34 20.66
N ARG A 261 -14.66 -1.28 20.30
CA ARG A 261 -16.00 -1.01 20.89
C ARG A 261 -16.96 -2.18 20.65
N ALA A 262 -16.95 -2.73 19.42
CA ALA A 262 -17.77 -3.89 19.10
C ALA A 262 -17.38 -5.14 19.91
N ALA A 263 -16.10 -5.40 20.09
CA ALA A 263 -15.60 -6.51 20.91
C ALA A 263 -15.95 -6.37 22.38
N LEU A 264 -15.90 -5.15 22.96
CA LEU A 264 -16.40 -4.84 24.31
C LEU A 264 -17.89 -5.16 24.43
N ASN A 265 -18.69 -4.70 23.47
CA ASN A 265 -20.15 -4.91 23.49
C ASN A 265 -20.53 -6.40 23.38
N ARG A 266 -19.68 -7.23 22.73
CA ARG A 266 -19.87 -8.69 22.65
C ARG A 266 -19.30 -9.44 23.86
N GLY A 267 -18.62 -8.76 24.79
CA GLY A 267 -17.98 -9.39 25.95
C GLY A 267 -16.74 -10.22 25.61
N GLU A 268 -16.13 -9.99 24.44
CA GLU A 268 -14.89 -10.65 24.01
C GLU A 268 -13.68 -10.09 24.73
N ILE A 269 -13.72 -8.81 25.06
CA ILE A 269 -12.74 -8.07 25.85
C ILE A 269 -13.43 -7.26 26.95
N TYR A 270 -12.66 -6.84 27.95
CA TYR A 270 -13.17 -6.06 29.07
C TYR A 270 -12.52 -4.67 29.08
N GLY A 271 -13.30 -3.65 29.49
CA GLY A 271 -12.78 -2.32 29.79
C GLY A 271 -11.82 -2.36 31.00
N SER A 272 -10.82 -1.49 31.01
CA SER A 272 -9.93 -1.25 32.15
C SER A 272 -10.61 -0.47 33.26
#